data_4476f459d3c87f1363ac90bec3e7d54a
#
_entry.id   4476f459d3c87f1363ac90bec3e7d54a
#
_cell.length_a   1.000
_cell.length_b   1.000
_cell.length_c   1.000
_cell.angle_alpha   90.00
_cell.angle_beta   90.00
_cell.angle_gamma   90.00
#
_symmetry.space_group_name_H-M   'P 1'
#
loop_
_entity.id
_entity.type
_entity.pdbx_description
1 polymer ?
#
loop_
_entity_poly.entity_id
_entity_poly.type
_entity_poly.pdbx_seq_one_letter_code
_entity_poly.pdbx_strand_id
1 'polypeptide(L)'
;FIESFYDAESGLFRDSTVSAHSSLHANVFAAFYGIEPEGNRIADFIMEKGLCCGVFVSYFVLYALIRLGRPEAAYALIINQTEHSWYHMIKEGAAAAYEAWGKEQKWNTSLCHAWAAAPIPVLMKLQVLGMGV
;
A
#
# COMPACT_ATOMS: atom_id res chain seq x y z
N PHE A 1 0.17 21.86 -6.66
CA PHE A 1 0.74 20.68 -5.96
C PHE A 1 1.72 19.95 -6.87
N ILE A 2 1.32 19.53 -8.08
CA ILE A 2 2.19 18.81 -9.03
C ILE A 2 3.45 19.63 -9.32
N GLU A 3 3.32 20.89 -9.70
CA GLU A 3 4.45 21.77 -10.02
C GLU A 3 5.49 21.89 -8.89
N SER A 4 5.05 21.75 -7.64
CA SER A 4 5.93 21.94 -6.47
C SER A 4 6.59 20.64 -6.00
N PHE A 5 5.91 19.50 -6.16
CA PHE A 5 6.32 18.24 -5.53
C PHE A 5 6.67 17.13 -6.52
N TYR A 6 6.13 17.17 -7.76
CA TYR A 6 6.43 16.14 -8.74
C TYR A 6 7.79 16.38 -9.38
N ASP A 7 8.62 15.36 -9.39
CA ASP A 7 9.89 15.33 -10.07
C ASP A 7 9.78 14.52 -11.37
N ALA A 8 9.83 15.21 -12.50
CA ALA A 8 9.66 14.60 -13.82
C ALA A 8 10.82 13.65 -14.22
N GLU A 9 12.00 13.83 -13.63
CA GLU A 9 13.16 12.97 -13.90
C GLU A 9 12.99 11.59 -13.26
N SER A 10 12.59 11.55 -11.99
CA SER A 10 12.29 10.30 -11.27
C SER A 10 10.91 9.74 -11.58
N GLY A 11 9.96 10.56 -12.02
CA GLY A 11 8.55 10.20 -12.21
C GLY A 11 7.78 10.02 -10.90
N LEU A 12 8.25 10.65 -9.80
CA LEU A 12 7.73 10.48 -8.44
C LEU A 12 7.46 11.83 -7.76
N PHE A 13 6.63 11.79 -6.72
CA PHE A 13 6.44 12.93 -5.81
C PHE A 13 7.50 12.92 -4.69
N ARG A 14 8.11 14.08 -4.46
CA ARG A 14 9.03 14.33 -3.35
C ARG A 14 8.25 14.67 -2.08
N ASP A 15 8.83 14.38 -0.92
CA ASP A 15 8.19 14.61 0.38
C ASP A 15 8.05 16.10 0.74
N SER A 16 8.91 16.94 0.18
CA SER A 16 8.85 18.38 0.35
C SER A 16 9.52 19.11 -0.81
N THR A 17 9.36 20.43 -0.87
CA THR A 17 9.97 21.29 -1.89
C THR A 17 11.49 21.41 -1.78
N VAL A 18 12.07 20.99 -0.65
CA VAL A 18 13.52 21.06 -0.37
C VAL A 18 14.18 19.69 -0.20
N SER A 19 13.40 18.60 -0.28
CA SER A 19 13.89 17.23 -0.18
C SER A 19 13.98 16.59 -1.56
N ALA A 20 15.03 15.81 -1.81
CA ALA A 20 15.13 14.92 -2.95
C ALA A 20 14.52 13.52 -2.66
N HIS A 21 14.09 13.25 -1.43
CA HIS A 21 13.50 11.98 -1.02
C HIS A 21 12.05 11.87 -1.47
N SER A 22 11.69 10.70 -1.99
CA SER A 22 10.32 10.33 -2.40
C SER A 22 9.86 9.15 -1.54
N SER A 23 8.96 9.39 -0.60
CA SER A 23 8.43 8.33 0.25
C SER A 23 7.34 7.53 -0.45
N LEU A 24 7.14 6.29 0.00
CA LEU A 24 6.00 5.47 -0.41
C LEU A 24 4.67 6.21 -0.12
N HIS A 25 4.55 6.86 1.03
CA HIS A 25 3.33 7.55 1.45
C HIS A 25 2.96 8.69 0.51
N ALA A 26 3.89 9.59 0.17
CA ALA A 26 3.63 10.71 -0.72
C ALA A 26 3.11 10.22 -2.09
N ASN A 27 3.72 9.19 -2.64
CA ASN A 27 3.38 8.63 -3.94
C ASN A 27 2.07 7.82 -3.92
N VAL A 28 1.85 7.03 -2.88
CA VAL A 28 0.59 6.28 -2.68
C VAL A 28 -0.61 7.22 -2.58
N PHE A 29 -0.51 8.29 -1.79
CA PHE A 29 -1.62 9.23 -1.66
C PHE A 29 -1.86 10.03 -2.94
N ALA A 30 -0.80 10.41 -3.67
CA ALA A 30 -0.95 11.04 -4.97
C ALA A 30 -1.75 10.14 -5.93
N ALA A 31 -1.36 8.87 -6.05
CA ALA A 31 -2.07 7.90 -6.87
C ALA A 31 -3.48 7.60 -6.37
N PHE A 32 -3.68 7.46 -5.05
CA PHE A 32 -4.99 7.19 -4.48
C PHE A 32 -6.00 8.31 -4.79
N TYR A 33 -5.57 9.56 -4.75
CA TYR A 33 -6.42 10.72 -5.06
C TYR A 33 -6.45 11.11 -6.54
N GLY A 34 -5.68 10.45 -7.39
CA GLY A 34 -5.69 10.69 -8.84
C GLY A 34 -5.07 12.01 -9.27
N ILE A 35 -4.01 12.42 -8.60
CA ILE A 35 -3.28 13.65 -8.90
C ILE A 35 -1.92 13.39 -9.57
N GLU A 36 -1.66 12.14 -9.95
CA GLU A 36 -0.44 11.73 -10.64
C GLU A 36 -0.46 12.16 -12.13
N PRO A 37 0.65 12.69 -12.67
CA PRO A 37 0.79 12.96 -14.10
C PRO A 37 0.83 11.67 -14.94
N GLU A 38 0.49 11.78 -16.22
CA GLU A 38 0.71 10.69 -17.18
C GLU A 38 2.20 10.33 -17.30
N GLY A 39 2.49 9.05 -17.52
CA GLY A 39 3.86 8.54 -17.64
C GLY A 39 4.63 8.49 -16.32
N ASN A 40 3.95 8.66 -15.17
CA ASN A 40 4.58 8.52 -13.86
C ASN A 40 5.08 7.09 -13.61
N ARG A 41 5.98 6.93 -12.65
CA ARG A 41 6.55 5.65 -12.24
C ARG A 41 6.01 5.13 -10.91
N ILE A 42 4.93 5.69 -10.42
CA ILE A 42 4.41 5.43 -9.05
C ILE A 42 4.02 3.96 -8.88
N ALA A 43 3.39 3.34 -9.89
CA ALA A 43 3.02 1.92 -9.80
C ALA A 43 4.25 1.01 -9.63
N ASP A 44 5.29 1.22 -10.43
CA ASP A 44 6.53 0.43 -10.36
C ASP A 44 7.23 0.66 -9.02
N PHE A 45 7.27 1.90 -8.55
CA PHE A 45 7.83 2.26 -7.26
C PHE A 45 7.08 1.60 -6.09
N ILE A 46 5.73 1.58 -6.13
CA ILE A 46 4.93 0.88 -5.12
C ILE A 46 5.21 -0.63 -5.15
N MET A 47 5.30 -1.22 -6.33
CA MET A 47 5.60 -2.65 -6.49
C MET A 47 7.01 -3.01 -5.97
N GLU A 48 8.00 -2.14 -6.19
CA GLU A 48 9.36 -2.30 -5.64
C GLU A 48 9.37 -2.22 -4.11
N LYS A 49 8.65 -1.27 -3.52
CA LYS A 49 8.58 -1.07 -2.06
C LYS A 49 7.68 -2.07 -1.35
N GLY A 50 6.66 -2.58 -2.03
CA GLY A 50 5.67 -3.46 -1.43
C GLY A 50 4.93 -2.82 -0.25
N LEU A 51 4.69 -3.58 0.81
CA LEU A 51 4.05 -3.11 2.04
C LEU A 51 5.04 -2.50 3.05
N CYS A 52 6.00 -1.69 2.56
CA CYS A 52 6.97 -0.97 3.38
C CYS A 52 6.31 0.22 4.12
N CYS A 53 5.20 -0.05 4.81
CA CYS A 53 4.38 0.92 5.54
C CYS A 53 3.67 0.25 6.71
N GLY A 54 3.05 1.04 7.58
CA GLY A 54 2.16 0.48 8.61
C GLY A 54 0.89 -0.13 8.01
N VAL A 55 0.27 -1.05 8.74
CA VAL A 55 -0.93 -1.80 8.31
C VAL A 55 -2.05 -0.87 7.84
N PHE A 56 -2.26 0.27 8.52
CA PHE A 56 -3.27 1.26 8.11
C PHE A 56 -3.08 1.74 6.66
N VAL A 57 -1.83 2.03 6.26
CA VAL A 57 -1.52 2.58 4.94
C VAL A 57 -1.65 1.52 3.83
N SER A 58 -1.62 0.24 4.17
CA SER A 58 -1.74 -0.85 3.20
C SER A 58 -3.03 -0.77 2.37
N TYR A 59 -4.14 -0.30 2.94
CA TYR A 59 -5.38 -0.06 2.20
C TYR A 59 -5.15 0.90 1.01
N PHE A 60 -4.48 2.01 1.27
CA PHE A 60 -4.20 3.02 0.24
C PHE A 60 -3.21 2.51 -0.81
N VAL A 61 -2.21 1.70 -0.40
CA VAL A 61 -1.27 1.03 -1.31
C VAL A 61 -2.01 0.13 -2.30
N LEU A 62 -2.89 -0.73 -1.80
CA LEU A 62 -3.64 -1.67 -2.63
C LEU A 62 -4.60 -0.96 -3.58
N TYR A 63 -5.32 0.06 -3.11
CA TYR A 63 -6.22 0.85 -3.96
C TYR A 63 -5.47 1.70 -4.99
N ALA A 64 -4.31 2.28 -4.63
CA ALA A 64 -3.46 3.00 -5.57
C ALA A 64 -3.02 2.10 -6.73
N LEU A 65 -2.60 0.87 -6.45
CA LEU A 65 -2.24 -0.11 -7.48
C LEU A 65 -3.42 -0.45 -8.39
N ILE A 66 -4.60 -0.69 -7.84
CA ILE A 66 -5.81 -0.95 -8.65
C ILE A 66 -6.11 0.25 -9.56
N ARG A 67 -6.06 1.46 -9.02
CA ARG A 67 -6.30 2.69 -9.76
C ARG A 67 -5.28 2.93 -10.88
N LEU A 68 -4.03 2.58 -10.65
CA LEU A 68 -2.94 2.66 -11.61
C LEU A 68 -2.93 1.47 -12.63
N GLY A 69 -4.00 0.66 -12.67
CA GLY A 69 -4.13 -0.45 -13.61
C GLY A 69 -3.24 -1.66 -13.29
N ARG A 70 -2.91 -1.87 -12.03
CA ARG A 70 -2.12 -3.01 -11.53
C ARG A 70 -2.88 -3.86 -10.50
N PRO A 71 -4.10 -4.33 -10.80
CA PRO A 71 -4.90 -5.10 -9.83
C PRO A 71 -4.24 -6.43 -9.42
N GLU A 72 -3.47 -7.08 -10.32
CA GLU A 72 -2.74 -8.30 -10.02
C GLU A 72 -1.63 -8.06 -8.98
N ALA A 73 -0.96 -6.90 -9.04
CA ALA A 73 0.04 -6.51 -8.06
C ALA A 73 -0.60 -6.26 -6.69
N ALA A 74 -1.78 -5.64 -6.64
CA ALA A 74 -2.52 -5.48 -5.39
C ALA A 74 -2.87 -6.85 -4.78
N TYR A 75 -3.34 -7.80 -5.57
CA TYR A 75 -3.60 -9.16 -5.11
C TYR A 75 -2.34 -9.86 -4.61
N ALA A 76 -1.24 -9.77 -5.36
CA ALA A 76 0.04 -10.35 -4.97
C ALA A 76 0.54 -9.83 -3.62
N LEU A 77 0.33 -8.53 -3.33
CA LEU A 77 0.66 -7.96 -2.02
C LEU A 77 -0.23 -8.50 -0.89
N ILE A 78 -1.50 -8.79 -1.15
CA ILE A 78 -2.40 -9.39 -0.14
C ILE A 78 -1.92 -10.79 0.26
N ILE A 79 -1.51 -11.60 -0.71
CA ILE A 79 -1.12 -13.01 -0.49
C ILE A 79 0.38 -13.20 -0.25
N ASN A 80 1.17 -12.13 -0.17
CA ASN A 80 2.61 -12.23 0.07
C ASN A 80 2.90 -12.87 1.44
N GLN A 81 4.10 -13.44 1.60
CA GLN A 81 4.52 -14.19 2.78
C GLN A 81 5.70 -13.53 3.52
N THR A 82 5.93 -12.24 3.28
CA THR A 82 6.98 -11.48 3.97
C THR A 82 6.58 -11.15 5.40
N GLU A 83 7.51 -10.54 6.16
CA GLU A 83 7.22 -10.05 7.52
C GLU A 83 6.13 -8.96 7.54
N HIS A 84 6.02 -8.16 6.47
CA HIS A 84 4.93 -7.21 6.28
C HIS A 84 3.80 -7.84 5.47
N SER A 85 3.03 -8.72 6.09
CA SER A 85 1.92 -9.43 5.43
C SER A 85 0.86 -9.91 6.41
N TRP A 86 -0.35 -10.09 5.92
CA TRP A 86 -1.42 -10.76 6.68
C TRP A 86 -1.09 -12.25 6.94
N TYR A 87 -0.32 -12.88 6.03
CA TYR A 87 0.18 -14.24 6.24
C TYR A 87 1.08 -14.33 7.48
N HIS A 88 1.93 -13.32 7.73
CA HIS A 88 2.76 -13.28 8.94
C HIS A 88 1.89 -13.26 10.20
N MET A 89 0.82 -12.44 10.24
CA MET A 89 -0.13 -12.43 11.36
C MET A 89 -0.75 -13.82 11.58
N ILE A 90 -1.15 -14.53 10.52
CA ILE A 90 -1.70 -15.88 10.59
C ILE A 90 -0.67 -16.86 11.17
N LYS A 91 0.58 -16.78 10.75
CA LYS A 91 1.67 -17.61 11.29
C LYS A 91 1.90 -17.38 12.79
N GLU A 92 1.71 -16.16 13.27
CA GLU A 92 1.76 -15.84 14.70
C GLU A 92 0.52 -16.31 15.48
N GLY A 93 -0.46 -16.94 14.82
CA GLY A 93 -1.69 -17.42 15.43
C GLY A 93 -2.78 -16.36 15.56
N ALA A 94 -2.85 -15.40 14.64
CA ALA A 94 -3.87 -14.36 14.65
C ALA A 94 -5.28 -14.95 14.51
N ALA A 95 -6.16 -14.61 15.45
CA ALA A 95 -7.61 -14.82 15.35
C ALA A 95 -8.33 -13.62 14.72
N ALA A 96 -7.65 -12.46 14.66
CA ALA A 96 -8.12 -11.24 14.02
C ALA A 96 -6.91 -10.48 13.45
N ALA A 97 -7.14 -9.53 12.55
CA ALA A 97 -6.07 -8.72 12.00
C ALA A 97 -5.48 -7.76 13.07
N TYR A 98 -4.17 -7.64 13.12
CA TYR A 98 -3.44 -6.82 14.08
C TYR A 98 -3.31 -5.37 13.60
N GLU A 99 -3.09 -4.48 14.56
CA GLU A 99 -2.79 -3.06 14.30
C GLU A 99 -1.44 -2.83 13.61
N ALA A 100 -0.47 -3.74 13.83
CA ALA A 100 0.87 -3.74 13.23
C ALA A 100 1.14 -5.08 12.54
N TRP A 101 2.20 -5.21 11.75
CA TRP A 101 2.50 -6.43 11.00
C TRP A 101 2.90 -7.64 11.86
N GLY A 102 3.23 -7.44 13.14
CA GLY A 102 3.56 -8.50 14.09
C GLY A 102 3.27 -8.06 15.52
N LYS A 103 3.13 -9.04 16.43
CA LYS A 103 2.80 -8.80 17.85
C LYS A 103 3.84 -7.92 18.55
N GLU A 104 5.11 -8.12 18.21
CA GLU A 104 6.25 -7.49 18.88
C GLU A 104 6.70 -6.17 18.23
N GLN A 105 6.02 -5.70 17.17
CA GLN A 105 6.42 -4.46 16.49
C GLN A 105 6.25 -3.21 17.34
N LYS A 106 5.38 -3.25 18.32
CA LYS A 106 5.26 -2.24 19.37
C LYS A 106 4.70 -2.85 20.65
N TRP A 107 5.08 -2.31 21.79
CA TRP A 107 4.73 -2.83 23.13
C TRP A 107 3.23 -2.91 23.41
N ASN A 108 2.41 -2.12 22.72
CA ASN A 108 0.96 -2.03 22.90
C ASN A 108 0.17 -2.38 21.63
N THR A 109 0.69 -3.26 20.79
CA THR A 109 0.01 -3.68 19.56
C THR A 109 -1.38 -4.26 19.87
N SER A 110 -2.42 -3.68 19.28
CA SER A 110 -3.76 -4.28 19.32
C SER A 110 -3.82 -5.50 18.41
N LEU A 111 -4.26 -6.63 18.95
CA LEU A 111 -4.38 -7.90 18.22
C LEU A 111 -5.77 -8.09 17.56
N CYS A 112 -6.62 -7.05 17.60
CA CYS A 112 -7.89 -7.00 16.88
C CYS A 112 -8.14 -5.54 16.47
N HIS A 113 -7.81 -5.19 15.23
CA HIS A 113 -7.88 -3.80 14.79
C HIS A 113 -8.52 -3.68 13.40
N ALA A 114 -9.64 -2.97 13.32
CA ALA A 114 -10.50 -2.90 12.15
C ALA A 114 -9.78 -2.39 10.89
N TRP A 115 -8.87 -1.42 10.99
CA TRP A 115 -8.17 -0.89 9.81
C TRP A 115 -7.25 -1.90 9.12
N ALA A 116 -6.92 -3.00 9.81
CA ALA A 116 -6.12 -4.07 9.24
C ALA A 116 -6.94 -5.02 8.35
N ALA A 117 -8.24 -4.81 8.23
CA ALA A 117 -9.11 -5.59 7.35
C ALA A 117 -9.11 -5.10 5.89
N ALA A 118 -8.10 -4.33 5.48
CA ALA A 118 -7.94 -3.83 4.12
C ALA A 118 -8.10 -4.88 3.00
N PRO A 119 -7.68 -6.16 3.16
CA PRO A 119 -7.91 -7.18 2.14
C PRO A 119 -9.38 -7.36 1.77
N ILE A 120 -10.32 -7.25 2.71
CA ILE A 120 -11.74 -7.53 2.47
C ILE A 120 -12.32 -6.61 1.37
N PRO A 121 -12.35 -5.28 1.52
CA PRO A 121 -12.90 -4.41 0.49
C PRO A 121 -12.07 -4.44 -0.81
N VAL A 122 -10.77 -4.71 -0.72
CA VAL A 122 -9.92 -4.80 -1.91
C VAL A 122 -10.25 -6.05 -2.71
N LEU A 123 -10.39 -7.22 -2.09
CA LEU A 123 -10.78 -8.47 -2.77
C LEU A 123 -12.17 -8.33 -3.41
N MET A 124 -13.13 -7.72 -2.72
CA MET A 124 -14.44 -7.40 -3.30
C MET A 124 -14.32 -6.52 -4.56
N LYS A 125 -13.44 -5.52 -4.53
CA LYS A 125 -13.18 -4.68 -5.69
C LYS A 125 -12.54 -5.45 -6.84
N LEU A 126 -11.60 -6.34 -6.56
CA LEU A 126 -10.93 -7.19 -7.56
C LEU A 126 -11.92 -8.16 -8.22
N GLN A 127 -12.86 -8.73 -7.45
CA GLN A 127 -13.93 -9.56 -8.00
C GLN A 127 -14.83 -8.77 -8.98
N VAL A 128 -15.20 -7.53 -8.63
CA VAL A 128 -15.98 -6.64 -9.52
C VAL A 128 -15.20 -6.33 -10.81
N LEU A 129 -13.87 -6.31 -10.77
CA LEU A 129 -13.02 -6.16 -11.95
C LEU A 129 -12.84 -7.46 -12.76
N GLY A 130 -13.49 -8.55 -12.35
CA GLY A 130 -13.46 -9.83 -13.06
C GLY A 130 -12.26 -10.71 -12.71
N MET A 131 -11.52 -10.39 -11.66
CA MET A 131 -10.47 -11.27 -11.17
C MET A 131 -11.09 -12.43 -10.38
N GLY A 132 -10.69 -13.64 -10.69
CA GLY A 132 -11.10 -14.86 -9.95
C GLY A 132 -10.30 -14.99 -8.64
N VAL A 133 -10.63 -14.20 -7.62
CA VAL A 133 -9.98 -14.17 -6.30
C VAL A 133 -10.90 -14.68 -5.21
#